data_f0589b8b8de71d0977fa201d62bd9203
#
_entry.id   f0589b8b8de71d0977fa201d62bd9203
#
_cell.length_a   1.000
_cell.length_b   1.000
_cell.length_c   1.000
_cell.angle_alpha   90.00
_cell.angle_beta   90.00
_cell.angle_gamma   90.00
#
_symmetry.space_group_name_H-M   'P 1'
#
loop_
_entity.id
_entity.type
_entity.pdbx_description
1 polymer ?
#
loop_
_entity_poly.entity_id
_entity_poly.type
_entity_poly.pdbx_seq_one_letter_code
_entity_poly.pdbx_strand_id
1 'polypeptide(L)'
;MSVHPSLVSQGESLKPEAGEEAARQVLAGKFRPTAVFAYCDTLAIGVMSMARKMGLMIPEEIAVVGYDDIPLAAYLGVPLTTIAQPARDMGKLACQILIEKIEREGDEQGRPWPRRQVKTLASLVVRSSCGAPGPIAGSQPQNSAVLRGV
;
A
#
# COMPACT_ATOMS: atom_id res chain seq x y z
N MET A 1 3.42 8.61 -18.99
CA MET A 1 2.35 7.60 -19.15
C MET A 1 1.11 8.17 -18.48
N SER A 2 0.01 8.35 -19.20
CA SER A 2 -1.26 8.83 -18.67
C SER A 2 -2.21 7.65 -18.48
N VAL A 3 -2.84 7.56 -17.31
CA VAL A 3 -3.90 6.57 -17.05
C VAL A 3 -5.21 7.14 -17.55
N HIS A 4 -5.99 6.32 -18.27
CA HIS A 4 -7.31 6.75 -18.74
C HIS A 4 -8.25 6.97 -17.54
N PRO A 5 -9.02 8.08 -17.46
CA PRO A 5 -9.87 8.37 -16.29
C PRO A 5 -10.85 7.25 -15.92
N SER A 6 -11.38 6.51 -16.90
CA SER A 6 -12.29 5.37 -16.64
C SER A 6 -11.62 4.17 -15.95
N LEU A 7 -10.31 4.15 -15.84
CA LEU A 7 -9.54 3.13 -15.10
C LEU A 7 -9.18 3.56 -13.68
N VAL A 8 -9.67 4.73 -13.25
CA VAL A 8 -9.50 5.24 -11.89
C VAL A 8 -10.86 5.28 -11.21
N SER A 9 -10.99 4.61 -10.08
CA SER A 9 -12.18 4.68 -9.24
C SER A 9 -11.80 5.09 -7.83
N GLN A 10 -12.63 5.92 -7.20
CA GLN A 10 -12.48 6.31 -5.80
C GLN A 10 -13.54 5.61 -4.97
N GLY A 11 -13.12 4.90 -3.93
CA GLY A 11 -14.01 4.33 -2.94
C GLY A 11 -14.41 5.39 -1.89
N GLU A 12 -15.62 5.31 -1.37
CA GLU A 12 -16.11 6.19 -0.31
C GLU A 12 -15.51 5.87 1.07
N SER A 13 -14.83 4.74 1.21
CA SER A 13 -14.21 4.30 2.45
C SER A 13 -13.03 3.36 2.17
N LEU A 14 -12.26 3.01 3.23
CA LEU A 14 -11.18 2.03 3.14
C LEU A 14 -11.64 0.60 3.49
N LYS A 15 -12.94 0.32 3.47
CA LYS A 15 -13.49 -1.01 3.73
C LYS A 15 -13.44 -1.89 2.47
N PRO A 16 -13.43 -3.23 2.61
CA PRO A 16 -13.43 -4.14 1.46
C PRO A 16 -14.61 -3.93 0.51
N GLU A 17 -15.78 -3.56 1.03
CA GLU A 17 -16.99 -3.31 0.23
C GLU A 17 -16.80 -2.14 -0.75
N ALA A 18 -16.06 -1.10 -0.35
CA ALA A 18 -15.72 0.01 -1.25
C ALA A 18 -14.75 -0.44 -2.35
N GLY A 19 -13.83 -1.36 -2.04
CA GLY A 19 -12.96 -2.01 -3.01
C GLY A 19 -13.74 -2.87 -4.02
N GLU A 20 -14.75 -3.61 -3.56
CA GLU A 20 -15.65 -4.38 -4.44
C GLU A 20 -16.40 -3.48 -5.41
N GLU A 21 -16.97 -2.38 -4.91
CA GLU A 21 -17.74 -1.45 -5.75
C GLU A 21 -16.84 -0.75 -6.78
N ALA A 22 -15.67 -0.28 -6.35
CA ALA A 22 -14.69 0.34 -7.24
C ALA A 22 -14.23 -0.64 -8.34
N ALA A 23 -13.96 -1.90 -7.97
CA ALA A 23 -13.59 -2.94 -8.92
C ALA A 23 -14.72 -3.27 -9.88
N ARG A 24 -15.97 -3.33 -9.42
CA ARG A 24 -17.14 -3.58 -10.27
C ARG A 24 -17.23 -2.54 -11.38
N GLN A 25 -17.04 -1.25 -11.05
CA GLN A 25 -17.09 -0.15 -12.03
C GLN A 25 -15.96 -0.26 -13.06
N VAL A 26 -14.72 -0.49 -12.60
CA VAL A 26 -13.53 -0.54 -13.47
C VAL A 26 -13.52 -1.80 -14.33
N LEU A 27 -13.87 -2.97 -13.77
CA LEU A 27 -13.80 -4.26 -14.48
C LEU A 27 -14.98 -4.48 -15.44
N ALA A 28 -16.14 -3.83 -15.21
CA ALA A 28 -17.28 -3.89 -16.12
C ALA A 28 -17.16 -2.87 -17.26
N GLY A 29 -16.17 -2.00 -17.25
CA GLY A 29 -15.97 -0.94 -18.24
C GLY A 29 -15.56 -1.48 -19.61
N LYS A 30 -15.65 -0.61 -20.64
CA LYS A 30 -15.24 -0.93 -22.03
C LYS A 30 -13.76 -1.35 -22.15
N PHE A 31 -12.92 -0.80 -21.30
CA PHE A 31 -11.48 -1.11 -21.25
C PHE A 31 -11.18 -1.84 -19.94
N ARG A 32 -11.34 -3.16 -19.95
CA ARG A 32 -11.03 -3.97 -18.77
C ARG A 32 -9.51 -4.03 -18.57
N PRO A 33 -9.01 -3.58 -17.41
CA PRO A 33 -7.58 -3.67 -17.11
C PRO A 33 -7.19 -5.13 -16.84
N THR A 34 -5.92 -5.46 -17.07
CA THR A 34 -5.31 -6.75 -16.71
C THR A 34 -4.56 -6.67 -15.37
N ALA A 35 -4.47 -5.48 -14.78
CA ALA A 35 -3.87 -5.28 -13.47
C ALA A 35 -4.55 -4.14 -12.72
N VAL A 36 -4.66 -4.27 -11.40
CA VAL A 36 -5.19 -3.26 -10.48
C VAL A 36 -4.18 -3.00 -9.38
N PHE A 37 -3.87 -1.73 -9.16
CA PHE A 37 -3.20 -1.25 -7.97
C PHE A 37 -4.24 -0.62 -7.03
N ALA A 38 -4.39 -1.18 -5.85
CA ALA A 38 -5.30 -0.66 -4.84
C ALA A 38 -4.56 0.22 -3.84
N TYR A 39 -5.20 1.30 -3.40
CA TYR A 39 -4.64 2.26 -2.46
C TYR A 39 -4.19 1.64 -1.13
N CYS A 40 -4.85 0.59 -0.68
CA CYS A 40 -4.44 -0.20 0.50
C CYS A 40 -4.87 -1.67 0.35
N ASP A 41 -4.32 -2.55 1.18
CA ASP A 41 -4.60 -3.99 1.15
C ASP A 41 -6.08 -4.30 1.43
N THR A 42 -6.72 -3.51 2.27
CA THR A 42 -8.15 -3.70 2.57
C THR A 42 -9.02 -3.51 1.33
N LEU A 43 -8.73 -2.47 0.53
CA LEU A 43 -9.39 -2.27 -0.76
C LEU A 43 -8.99 -3.36 -1.76
N ALA A 44 -7.72 -3.79 -1.78
CA ALA A 44 -7.27 -4.90 -2.63
C ALA A 44 -8.04 -6.19 -2.37
N ILE A 45 -8.35 -6.50 -1.09
CA ILE A 45 -9.19 -7.63 -0.71
C ILE A 45 -10.58 -7.51 -1.36
N GLY A 46 -11.17 -6.33 -1.36
CA GLY A 46 -12.44 -6.07 -2.04
C GLY A 46 -12.34 -6.25 -3.56
N VAL A 47 -11.27 -5.74 -4.18
CA VAL A 47 -10.99 -5.95 -5.62
C VAL A 47 -10.90 -7.44 -5.94
N MET A 48 -10.14 -8.21 -5.16
CA MET A 48 -10.00 -9.66 -5.35
C MET A 48 -11.32 -10.41 -5.16
N SER A 49 -12.14 -9.99 -4.19
CA SER A 49 -13.49 -10.54 -3.97
C SER A 49 -14.38 -10.30 -5.19
N MET A 50 -14.43 -9.07 -5.72
CA MET A 50 -15.22 -8.74 -6.90
C MET A 50 -14.71 -9.48 -8.15
N ALA A 51 -13.40 -9.53 -8.38
CA ALA A 51 -12.82 -10.27 -9.50
C ALA A 51 -13.27 -11.73 -9.48
N ARG A 52 -13.24 -12.38 -8.30
CA ARG A 52 -13.72 -13.76 -8.12
C ARG A 52 -15.23 -13.89 -8.38
N LYS A 53 -16.07 -12.96 -7.90
CA LYS A 53 -17.51 -12.91 -8.17
C LYS A 53 -17.80 -12.77 -9.66
N MET A 54 -16.93 -12.12 -10.42
CA MET A 54 -17.00 -11.99 -11.88
C MET A 54 -16.40 -13.18 -12.64
N GLY A 55 -15.91 -14.20 -11.96
CA GLY A 55 -15.31 -15.40 -12.55
C GLY A 55 -13.89 -15.19 -13.07
N LEU A 56 -13.19 -14.10 -12.66
CA LEU A 56 -11.85 -13.79 -13.11
C LEU A 56 -10.80 -14.53 -12.28
N MET A 57 -9.84 -15.14 -12.94
CA MET A 57 -8.70 -15.78 -12.31
C MET A 57 -7.63 -14.74 -11.92
N ILE A 58 -7.14 -14.86 -10.68
CA ILE A 58 -6.04 -14.03 -10.15
C ILE A 58 -4.85 -14.96 -9.95
N PRO A 59 -3.72 -14.68 -10.55
CA PRO A 59 -3.32 -13.46 -11.31
C PRO A 59 -3.54 -13.54 -12.83
N GLU A 60 -4.00 -14.65 -13.38
CA GLU A 60 -3.93 -14.99 -14.82
C GLU A 60 -4.71 -14.01 -15.69
N GLU A 61 -5.89 -13.57 -15.24
CA GLU A 61 -6.73 -12.63 -15.99
C GLU A 61 -6.69 -11.21 -15.39
N ILE A 62 -6.39 -11.11 -14.09
CA ILE A 62 -6.29 -9.82 -13.39
C ILE A 62 -5.25 -9.91 -12.28
N ALA A 63 -4.15 -9.21 -12.44
CA ALA A 63 -3.17 -9.03 -11.40
C ALA A 63 -3.64 -7.99 -10.37
N VAL A 64 -3.36 -8.21 -9.09
CA VAL A 64 -3.74 -7.27 -8.01
C VAL A 64 -2.54 -6.98 -7.13
N VAL A 65 -2.31 -5.71 -6.88
CA VAL A 65 -1.28 -5.22 -5.94
C VAL A 65 -1.92 -4.28 -4.94
N GLY A 66 -1.60 -4.48 -3.67
CA GLY A 66 -2.05 -3.65 -2.55
C GLY A 66 -0.99 -2.71 -2.01
N TYR A 67 -1.25 -2.18 -0.83
CA TYR A 67 -0.35 -1.30 -0.08
C TYR A 67 -0.63 -1.47 1.42
N ASP A 68 0.37 -1.45 2.28
CA ASP A 68 0.45 -1.52 3.75
C ASP A 68 1.06 -2.82 4.29
N ASP A 69 0.98 -3.95 3.59
CA ASP A 69 1.41 -5.28 4.03
C ASP A 69 0.76 -5.71 5.35
N ILE A 70 -0.57 -5.62 5.40
CA ILE A 70 -1.31 -6.11 6.58
C ILE A 70 -1.12 -7.63 6.73
N PRO A 71 -1.12 -8.17 7.97
CA PRO A 71 -0.88 -9.60 8.20
C PRO A 71 -1.80 -10.52 7.39
N LEU A 72 -3.05 -10.11 7.16
CA LEU A 72 -4.04 -10.89 6.41
C LEU A 72 -3.63 -11.09 4.94
N ALA A 73 -2.85 -10.17 4.34
CA ALA A 73 -2.43 -10.24 2.94
C ALA A 73 -1.71 -11.55 2.58
N ALA A 74 -0.98 -12.14 3.53
CA ALA A 74 -0.25 -13.39 3.33
C ALA A 74 -1.15 -14.65 3.39
N TYR A 75 -2.33 -14.53 4.00
CA TYR A 75 -3.21 -15.67 4.28
C TYR A 75 -4.46 -15.73 3.40
N LEU A 76 -4.57 -14.85 2.41
CA LEU A 76 -5.65 -14.92 1.43
C LEU A 76 -5.53 -16.17 0.56
N GLY A 77 -6.65 -16.66 0.00
CA GLY A 77 -6.66 -17.80 -0.91
C GLY A 77 -5.70 -17.65 -2.11
N VAL A 78 -5.49 -16.42 -2.58
CA VAL A 78 -4.36 -15.99 -3.41
C VAL A 78 -3.61 -14.94 -2.60
N PRO A 79 -2.42 -15.24 -2.07
CA PRO A 79 -1.63 -14.29 -1.27
C PRO A 79 -1.37 -12.98 -2.02
N LEU A 80 -1.66 -11.86 -1.36
CA LEU A 80 -1.63 -10.53 -1.97
C LEU A 80 -0.20 -9.97 -2.01
N THR A 81 0.28 -9.63 -3.22
CA THR A 81 1.44 -8.79 -3.44
C THR A 81 1.11 -7.37 -3.00
N THR A 82 1.99 -6.75 -2.23
CA THR A 82 1.73 -5.45 -1.61
C THR A 82 3.01 -4.67 -1.38
N ILE A 83 2.87 -3.40 -1.02
CA ILE A 83 3.98 -2.55 -0.64
C ILE A 83 4.00 -2.42 0.88
N ALA A 84 5.05 -2.92 1.53
CA ALA A 84 5.26 -2.82 2.96
C ALA A 84 5.83 -1.45 3.34
N GLN A 85 5.15 -0.75 4.24
CA GLN A 85 5.64 0.47 4.87
C GLN A 85 6.41 0.11 6.15
N PRO A 86 7.51 0.81 6.48
CA PRO A 86 8.19 0.65 7.76
C PRO A 86 7.43 1.37 8.89
N ALA A 87 6.16 1.00 9.10
CA ALA A 87 5.23 1.70 10.00
C ALA A 87 5.75 1.82 11.44
N ARG A 88 6.45 0.78 11.93
CA ARG A 88 7.05 0.79 13.28
C ARG A 88 8.14 1.85 13.40
N ASP A 89 9.01 1.95 12.39
CA ASP A 89 10.12 2.91 12.40
C ASP A 89 9.59 4.34 12.17
N MET A 90 8.58 4.49 11.31
CA MET A 90 7.88 5.77 11.14
C MET A 90 7.23 6.23 12.46
N GLY A 91 6.56 5.33 13.19
CA GLY A 91 5.97 5.64 14.49
C GLY A 91 7.02 6.04 15.53
N LYS A 92 8.12 5.29 15.64
CA LYS A 92 9.24 5.65 16.53
C LYS A 92 9.80 7.03 16.22
N LEU A 93 10.06 7.29 14.94
CA LEU A 93 10.61 8.56 14.51
C LEU A 93 9.65 9.73 14.76
N ALA A 94 8.36 9.54 14.50
CA ALA A 94 7.34 10.55 14.80
C ALA A 94 7.30 10.88 16.29
N CYS A 95 7.34 9.85 17.17
CA CYS A 95 7.40 10.05 18.62
C CYS A 95 8.68 10.79 19.04
N GLN A 96 9.83 10.43 18.50
CA GLN A 96 11.10 11.12 18.79
C GLN A 96 11.05 12.60 18.42
N ILE A 97 10.58 12.90 17.19
CA ILE A 97 10.43 14.29 16.75
C ILE A 97 9.47 15.07 17.64
N LEU A 98 8.38 14.45 18.07
CA LEU A 98 7.40 15.09 18.95
C LEU A 98 7.99 15.38 20.33
N ILE A 99 8.69 14.42 20.94
CA ILE A 99 9.36 14.59 22.23
C ILE A 99 10.39 15.72 22.16
N GLU A 100 11.27 15.69 21.15
CA GLU A 100 12.25 16.75 20.92
C GLU A 100 11.60 18.13 20.77
N LYS A 101 10.42 18.20 20.14
CA LYS A 101 9.67 19.44 20.00
C LYS A 101 9.14 19.94 21.35
N ILE A 102 8.54 19.03 22.13
CA ILE A 102 7.99 19.37 23.47
C ILE A 102 9.11 19.85 24.40
N GLU A 103 10.25 19.16 24.43
CA GLU A 103 11.40 19.55 25.24
C GLU A 103 11.97 20.92 24.86
N ARG A 104 11.92 21.29 23.56
CA ARG A 104 12.38 22.61 23.08
C ARG A 104 11.36 23.72 23.26
N GLU A 105 10.07 23.46 23.28
CA GLU A 105 9.06 24.48 23.58
C GLU A 105 9.20 25.05 25.00
N GLY A 106 9.96 24.36 25.87
CA GLY A 106 10.44 24.88 27.16
C GLY A 106 11.69 25.77 27.09
N ASP A 107 12.30 25.96 25.89
CA ASP A 107 13.46 26.82 25.73
C ASP A 107 13.03 28.31 25.57
N GLU A 108 13.45 29.13 26.52
CA GLU A 108 13.07 30.57 26.62
C GLU A 108 13.48 31.46 25.41
N GLN A 109 14.09 30.86 24.39
CA GLN A 109 14.65 31.61 23.25
C GLN A 109 13.65 31.77 22.07
N GLY A 110 12.44 31.22 22.12
CA GLY A 110 11.35 31.46 21.16
C GLY A 110 11.68 31.17 19.69
N ARG A 111 12.68 30.35 19.41
CA ARG A 111 13.10 30.03 18.05
C ARG A 111 12.08 29.08 17.40
N PRO A 112 11.63 29.38 16.15
CA PRO A 112 10.70 28.49 15.46
C PRO A 112 11.31 27.10 15.26
N TRP A 113 10.49 26.05 15.44
CA TRP A 113 10.88 24.66 15.17
C TRP A 113 11.25 24.50 13.69
N PRO A 114 12.45 23.99 13.35
CA PRO A 114 12.82 23.77 11.96
C PRO A 114 11.91 22.71 11.33
N ARG A 115 11.40 22.97 10.13
CA ARG A 115 10.65 21.98 9.36
C ARG A 115 11.59 20.82 9.03
N ARG A 116 11.24 19.62 9.50
CA ARG A 116 11.95 18.38 9.15
C ARG A 116 11.07 17.58 8.19
N GLN A 117 11.64 17.17 7.09
CA GLN A 117 11.04 16.22 6.17
C GLN A 117 11.87 14.93 6.21
N VAL A 118 11.28 13.85 6.66
CA VAL A 118 11.94 12.54 6.68
C VAL A 118 11.23 11.64 5.68
N LYS A 119 12.00 11.01 4.80
CA LYS A 119 11.51 10.05 3.83
C LYS A 119 11.91 8.65 4.30
N THR A 120 10.94 7.77 4.41
CA THR A 120 11.16 6.35 4.64
C THR A 120 11.00 5.58 3.33
N LEU A 121 11.74 4.50 3.18
CA LEU A 121 11.63 3.64 2.00
C LEU A 121 10.63 2.51 2.28
N ALA A 122 9.64 2.39 1.41
CA ALA A 122 8.76 1.25 1.36
C ALA A 122 9.39 0.13 0.51
N SER A 123 9.02 -1.12 0.75
CA SER A 123 9.50 -2.29 0.02
C SER A 123 8.37 -3.07 -0.63
N LEU A 124 8.60 -3.60 -1.84
CA LEU A 124 7.65 -4.47 -2.49
C LEU A 124 7.75 -5.88 -1.92
N VAL A 125 6.62 -6.42 -1.46
CA VAL A 125 6.47 -7.81 -1.00
C VAL A 125 5.74 -8.58 -2.08
N VAL A 126 6.48 -9.32 -2.90
CA VAL A 126 5.93 -10.13 -3.99
C VAL A 126 5.31 -11.40 -3.42
N ARG A 127 4.03 -11.63 -3.77
CA ARG A 127 3.27 -12.85 -3.49
C ARG A 127 2.60 -13.34 -4.79
N SER A 128 1.52 -14.09 -4.68
CA SER A 128 0.92 -14.78 -5.83
C SER A 128 0.01 -13.88 -6.70
N SER A 129 -0.54 -12.78 -6.17
CA SER A 129 -1.60 -12.01 -6.84
C SER A 129 -1.15 -11.14 -8.01
N CYS A 130 0.16 -11.00 -8.26
CA CYS A 130 0.69 -10.19 -9.36
C CYS A 130 1.23 -11.01 -10.54
N GLY A 131 1.22 -12.35 -10.47
CA GLY A 131 1.74 -13.22 -11.52
C GLY A 131 3.26 -13.23 -11.66
N ALA A 132 3.99 -12.50 -10.81
CA ALA A 132 5.43 -12.63 -10.78
C ALA A 132 5.85 -14.02 -10.27
N PRO A 133 6.92 -14.61 -10.77
CA PRO A 133 7.48 -15.81 -10.15
C PRO A 133 7.72 -15.52 -8.68
N GLY A 134 7.23 -16.40 -7.80
CA GLY A 134 7.27 -16.23 -6.35
C GLY A 134 8.68 -15.88 -5.85
N PRO A 135 8.80 -15.36 -4.62
CA PRO A 135 10.10 -14.95 -4.09
C PRO A 135 11.08 -16.12 -4.20
N ILE A 136 12.22 -15.87 -4.80
CA ILE A 136 13.35 -16.80 -4.74
C ILE A 136 13.63 -17.02 -3.25
N ALA A 137 13.51 -18.27 -2.78
CA ALA A 137 13.71 -18.62 -1.38
C ALA A 137 15.03 -18.02 -0.89
N GLY A 138 14.98 -17.07 0.05
CA GLY A 138 16.14 -16.38 0.60
C GLY A 138 16.13 -14.84 0.50
N SER A 139 15.23 -14.20 -0.23
CA SER A 139 15.14 -12.75 -0.26
C SER A 139 14.23 -12.25 0.88
N GLN A 140 14.82 -12.06 2.06
CA GLN A 140 14.16 -11.23 3.08
C GLN A 140 14.17 -9.77 2.63
N PRO A 141 13.07 -9.00 2.84
CA PRO A 141 13.10 -7.56 2.60
C PRO A 141 14.19 -6.96 3.48
N GLN A 142 15.20 -6.37 2.85
CA GLN A 142 16.23 -5.63 3.57
C GLN A 142 15.59 -4.32 4.07
N ASN A 143 15.09 -4.34 5.31
CA ASN A 143 14.64 -3.16 6.03
C ASN A 143 15.86 -2.34 6.48
N SER A 144 16.47 -1.61 5.57
CA SER A 144 17.42 -0.55 5.91
C SER A 144 16.72 0.79 5.74
N ALA A 145 16.22 1.34 6.84
CA ALA A 145 15.79 2.73 6.91
C ALA A 145 17.02 3.63 6.69
N VAL A 146 17.19 4.15 5.48
CA VAL A 146 18.20 5.17 5.21
C VAL A 146 17.61 6.53 5.59
N LEU A 147 17.98 7.00 6.77
CA LEU A 147 17.72 8.38 7.20
C LEU A 147 18.59 9.32 6.35
N ARG A 148 18.02 9.97 5.35
CA ARG A 148 18.63 11.14 4.71
C ARG A 148 17.95 12.38 5.24
N GLY A 149 18.61 13.07 6.19
CA GLY A 149 18.27 14.44 6.55
C GLY A 149 18.65 15.39 5.41
N VAL A 150 17.74 16.26 5.05
CA VAL A 150 17.98 17.46 4.25
C VAL A 150 17.54 18.64 5.10
#